data_5b3f1535d2be8bb742f374d5936b0946
#
_entry.id   5b3f1535d2be8bb742f374d5936b0946
#
_cell.length_a   1.000
_cell.length_b   1.000
_cell.length_c   1.000
_cell.angle_alpha   90.00
_cell.angle_beta   90.00
_cell.angle_gamma   90.00
#
_symmetry.space_group_name_H-M   'P 1'
#
loop_
_entity.id
_entity.type
_entity.pdbx_description
1 polymer ?
#
loop_
_entity_poly.entity_id
_entity_poly.type
_entity_poly.pdbx_seq_one_letter_code
_entity_poly.pdbx_strand_id
1 'polypeptide(L)'
;MTIRDVREALSATLVCGDEAKVFDGVYVGDLLSRAMSRVQCNNLWITIMSNTNVIAVATLTEPCAIILAEDVVLQPDAKKSAEENGITVLTSPLSAYEICTRVDRAEKGI
;
A
#
# COMPACT_ATOMS: atom_id res chain seq x y z
N MET A 1 11.53 -4.62 -7.50
CA MET A 1 10.19 -4.71 -8.13
C MET A 1 9.51 -3.34 -8.13
N THR A 2 8.79 -3.06 -9.21
CA THR A 2 7.95 -1.88 -9.29
C THR A 2 6.58 -2.17 -8.67
N ILE A 3 5.80 -1.11 -8.44
CA ILE A 3 4.42 -1.26 -7.95
C ILE A 3 3.56 -1.98 -9.01
N ARG A 4 3.87 -1.81 -10.32
CA ARG A 4 3.21 -2.56 -11.38
C ARG A 4 3.41 -4.07 -11.21
N ASP A 5 4.64 -4.49 -10.91
CA ASP A 5 4.95 -5.91 -10.68
C ASP A 5 4.16 -6.45 -9.49
N VAL A 6 4.05 -5.65 -8.43
CA VAL A 6 3.26 -6.00 -7.25
C VAL A 6 1.78 -6.12 -7.61
N ARG A 7 1.25 -5.13 -8.34
CA ARG A 7 -0.16 -5.14 -8.78
C ARG A 7 -0.49 -6.42 -9.56
N GLU A 8 0.37 -6.79 -10.49
CA GLU A 8 0.19 -8.01 -11.29
C GLU A 8 0.27 -9.27 -10.43
N ALA A 9 1.26 -9.35 -9.54
CA ALA A 9 1.43 -10.51 -8.65
C ALA A 9 0.26 -10.71 -7.68
N LEU A 10 -0.42 -9.64 -7.29
CA LEU A 10 -1.52 -9.68 -6.33
C LEU A 10 -2.90 -9.67 -6.96
N SER A 11 -3.00 -9.59 -8.29
CA SER A 11 -4.26 -9.34 -8.98
C SER A 11 -4.94 -8.09 -8.39
N ALA A 12 -4.16 -7.09 -8.06
CA ALA A 12 -4.62 -5.87 -7.41
C ALA A 12 -5.06 -4.84 -8.44
N THR A 13 -5.83 -3.86 -7.97
CA THR A 13 -6.30 -2.72 -8.76
C THR A 13 -5.60 -1.45 -8.29
N LEU A 14 -5.08 -0.67 -9.21
CA LEU A 14 -4.54 0.64 -8.90
C LEU A 14 -5.69 1.63 -8.70
N VAL A 15 -5.79 2.18 -7.49
CA VAL A 15 -6.81 3.18 -7.17
C VAL A 15 -6.34 4.57 -7.60
N CYS A 16 -5.09 4.90 -7.31
CA CYS A 16 -4.47 6.18 -7.70
C CYS A 16 -2.95 6.08 -7.54
N GLY A 17 -2.24 7.02 -8.13
CA GLY A 17 -0.80 7.16 -7.95
C GLY A 17 0.03 6.63 -9.09
N ASP A 18 1.31 6.38 -8.82
CA ASP A 18 2.32 6.01 -9.79
C ASP A 18 2.81 4.58 -9.57
N GLU A 19 2.50 3.69 -10.49
CA GLU A 19 2.91 2.28 -10.41
C GLU A 19 4.33 2.01 -10.93
N ALA A 20 5.02 3.03 -11.42
CA ALA A 20 6.41 2.87 -11.90
C ALA A 20 7.43 2.92 -10.77
N LYS A 21 7.04 3.33 -9.57
CA LYS A 21 7.92 3.41 -8.41
C LYS A 21 8.42 2.03 -7.98
N VAL A 22 9.65 1.99 -7.46
CA VAL A 22 10.28 0.77 -6.92
C VAL A 22 10.18 0.81 -5.40
N PHE A 23 9.63 -0.25 -4.80
CA PHE A 23 9.51 -0.33 -3.35
C PHE A 23 10.74 -1.00 -2.72
N ASP A 24 10.93 -0.73 -1.44
CA ASP A 24 11.97 -1.33 -0.61
C ASP A 24 11.39 -1.63 0.78
N GLY A 25 11.25 -2.91 1.10
CA GLY A 25 10.69 -3.35 2.37
C GLY A 25 9.17 -3.30 2.44
N VAL A 26 8.63 -3.96 3.43
CA VAL A 26 7.18 -4.11 3.63
C VAL A 26 6.84 -3.88 5.09
N TYR A 27 5.80 -3.10 5.35
CA TYR A 27 5.23 -2.97 6.68
C TYR A 27 3.76 -3.39 6.64
N VAL A 28 3.32 -4.18 7.61
CA VAL A 28 1.94 -4.64 7.74
C VAL A 28 1.41 -4.17 9.09
N GLY A 29 0.33 -3.42 9.08
CA GLY A 29 -0.28 -3.00 10.35
C GLY A 29 -1.39 -1.98 10.16
N ASP A 30 -2.31 -1.98 11.14
CA ASP A 30 -3.53 -1.19 11.11
C ASP A 30 -3.62 -0.19 12.27
N LEU A 31 -2.58 -0.08 13.07
CA LEU A 31 -2.52 0.89 14.17
C LEU A 31 -1.71 2.10 13.70
N LEU A 32 -2.38 3.23 13.52
CA LEU A 32 -1.78 4.46 12.96
C LEU A 32 -0.57 4.93 13.74
N SER A 33 -0.62 4.88 15.07
CA SER A 33 0.50 5.33 15.91
C SER A 33 1.76 4.49 15.70
N ARG A 34 1.61 3.18 15.46
CA ARG A 34 2.74 2.31 15.15
C ARG A 34 3.23 2.54 13.72
N ALA A 35 2.31 2.64 12.77
CA ALA A 35 2.67 2.90 11.38
C ALA A 35 3.46 4.20 11.25
N MET A 36 3.07 5.25 11.97
CA MET A 36 3.75 6.53 11.94
C MET A 36 5.23 6.40 12.33
N SER A 37 5.56 5.49 13.25
CA SER A 37 6.93 5.28 13.70
C SER A 37 7.67 4.17 12.96
N ARG A 38 6.97 3.26 12.28
CA ARG A 38 7.56 2.06 11.70
C ARG A 38 7.59 2.02 10.18
N VAL A 39 6.64 2.66 9.51
CA VAL A 39 6.67 2.72 8.04
C VAL A 39 7.88 3.55 7.63
N GLN A 40 8.70 2.96 6.77
CA GLN A 40 9.89 3.62 6.24
C GLN A 40 9.61 4.18 4.86
N CYS A 41 10.38 5.16 4.44
CA CYS A 41 10.33 5.69 3.08
C CYS A 41 10.45 4.54 2.07
N ASN A 42 9.60 4.57 1.05
CA ASN A 42 9.54 3.56 -0.02
C ASN A 42 9.05 2.16 0.40
N ASN A 43 8.55 1.97 1.62
CA ASN A 43 7.92 0.70 1.99
C ASN A 43 6.63 0.47 1.20
N LEU A 44 6.26 -0.81 1.05
CA LEU A 44 4.87 -1.19 0.83
C LEU A 44 4.20 -1.19 2.20
N TRP A 45 3.11 -0.45 2.35
CA TRP A 45 2.34 -0.46 3.58
C TRP A 45 1.03 -1.21 3.35
N ILE A 46 0.90 -2.39 3.94
CA ILE A 46 -0.26 -3.25 3.80
C ILE A 46 -1.17 -3.02 5.01
N THR A 47 -2.42 -2.65 4.76
CA THR A 47 -3.37 -2.29 5.83
C THR A 47 -4.81 -2.50 5.35
N ILE A 48 -5.76 -2.42 6.27
CA ILE A 48 -7.18 -2.38 5.97
C ILE A 48 -7.80 -1.01 6.29
N MET A 49 -7.01 -0.06 6.76
CA MET A 49 -7.51 1.29 7.04
C MET A 49 -7.73 2.05 5.74
N SER A 50 -8.91 2.65 5.60
CA SER A 50 -9.35 3.25 4.33
C SER A 50 -9.81 4.70 4.46
N ASN A 51 -9.57 5.35 5.60
CA ASN A 51 -9.99 6.72 5.86
C ASN A 51 -8.87 7.74 5.60
N THR A 52 -9.18 9.02 5.75
CA THR A 52 -8.20 10.10 5.53
C THR A 52 -7.02 10.04 6.48
N ASN A 53 -7.14 9.41 7.65
CA ASN A 53 -6.05 9.32 8.61
C ASN A 53 -4.89 8.46 8.08
N VAL A 54 -5.18 7.40 7.32
CA VAL A 54 -4.12 6.59 6.73
C VAL A 54 -3.33 7.40 5.70
N ILE A 55 -4.02 8.26 4.94
CA ILE A 55 -3.37 9.13 3.97
C ILE A 55 -2.51 10.19 4.67
N ALA A 56 -3.00 10.75 5.78
CA ALA A 56 -2.22 11.72 6.56
C ALA A 56 -0.91 11.10 7.07
N VAL A 57 -0.95 9.87 7.57
CA VAL A 57 0.27 9.16 8.00
C VAL A 57 1.19 8.90 6.81
N ALA A 58 0.63 8.53 5.65
CA ALA A 58 1.43 8.29 4.44
C ALA A 58 2.15 9.55 3.95
N THR A 59 1.56 10.74 4.10
CA THR A 59 2.26 11.98 3.74
C THR A 59 3.49 12.24 4.59
N LEU A 60 3.50 11.73 5.82
CA LEU A 60 4.63 11.89 6.75
C LEU A 60 5.68 10.80 6.58
N THR A 61 5.27 9.56 6.30
CA THR A 61 6.17 8.41 6.24
C THR A 61 6.68 8.10 4.84
N GLU A 62 6.00 8.60 3.82
CA GLU A 62 6.35 8.46 2.41
C GLU A 62 6.52 7.01 1.94
N PRO A 63 5.51 6.13 2.16
CA PRO A 63 5.58 4.78 1.61
C PRO A 63 5.55 4.83 0.08
N CYS A 64 6.08 3.78 -0.55
CA CYS A 64 6.00 3.64 -1.99
C CYS A 64 4.55 3.48 -2.46
N ALA A 65 3.78 2.68 -1.72
CA ALA A 65 2.36 2.47 -1.95
C ALA A 65 1.68 1.95 -0.69
N ILE A 66 0.38 2.24 -0.59
CA ILE A 66 -0.51 1.60 0.39
C ILE A 66 -1.25 0.49 -0.37
N ILE A 67 -1.31 -0.71 0.22
CA ILE A 67 -2.09 -1.82 -0.33
C ILE A 67 -3.21 -2.13 0.65
N LEU A 68 -4.46 -1.93 0.22
CA LEU A 68 -5.63 -2.25 1.02
C LEU A 68 -5.99 -3.73 0.79
N ALA A 69 -5.96 -4.51 1.87
CA ALA A 69 -6.28 -5.94 1.84
C ALA A 69 -7.78 -6.18 1.96
N GLU A 70 -8.20 -7.41 1.67
CA GLU A 70 -9.56 -7.91 1.93
C GLU A 70 -10.67 -7.12 1.23
N ASP A 71 -10.41 -6.63 0.02
CA ASP A 71 -11.36 -5.83 -0.77
C ASP A 71 -11.83 -4.53 -0.09
N VAL A 72 -11.10 -4.04 0.87
CA VAL A 72 -11.43 -2.77 1.50
C VAL A 72 -11.37 -1.66 0.46
N VAL A 73 -12.40 -0.81 0.44
CA VAL A 73 -12.52 0.29 -0.52
C VAL A 73 -12.03 1.58 0.14
N LEU A 74 -11.14 2.28 -0.53
CA LEU A 74 -10.68 3.59 -0.07
C LEU A 74 -11.85 4.58 -0.08
N GLN A 75 -12.10 5.25 1.05
CA GLN A 75 -13.19 6.21 1.16
C GLN A 75 -12.98 7.37 0.17
N PRO A 76 -14.06 7.95 -0.37
CA PRO A 76 -13.95 8.98 -1.43
C PRO A 76 -13.10 10.19 -1.03
N ASP A 77 -13.22 10.68 0.19
CA ASP A 77 -12.42 11.80 0.69
C ASP A 77 -10.95 11.42 0.87
N ALA A 78 -10.69 10.19 1.27
CA ALA A 78 -9.33 9.65 1.36
C ALA A 78 -8.70 9.50 -0.03
N LYS A 79 -9.47 9.06 -1.02
CA LYS A 79 -9.00 8.96 -2.40
C LYS A 79 -8.60 10.34 -2.94
N LYS A 80 -9.43 11.34 -2.71
CA LYS A 80 -9.14 12.71 -3.12
C LYS A 80 -7.85 13.21 -2.47
N SER A 81 -7.70 12.99 -1.17
CA SER A 81 -6.49 13.38 -0.44
C SER A 81 -5.25 12.67 -0.98
N ALA A 82 -5.37 11.37 -1.27
CA ALA A 82 -4.26 10.60 -1.84
C ALA A 82 -3.82 11.15 -3.19
N GLU A 83 -4.78 11.46 -4.06
CA GLU A 83 -4.50 12.05 -5.37
C GLU A 83 -3.81 13.40 -5.24
N GLU A 84 -4.30 14.27 -4.35
CA GLU A 84 -3.72 15.59 -4.12
C GLU A 84 -2.29 15.54 -3.56
N ASN A 85 -1.98 14.49 -2.78
CA ASN A 85 -0.68 14.35 -2.13
C ASN A 85 0.27 13.36 -2.82
N GLY A 86 -0.11 12.85 -3.98
CA GLY A 86 0.72 11.93 -4.75
C GLY A 86 0.94 10.58 -4.09
N ILE A 87 -0.01 10.12 -3.27
CA ILE A 87 0.07 8.82 -2.59
C ILE A 87 -0.47 7.73 -3.51
N THR A 88 0.29 6.67 -3.70
CA THR A 88 -0.12 5.52 -4.51
C THR A 88 -0.89 4.54 -3.65
N VAL A 89 -2.06 4.11 -4.11
CA VAL A 89 -2.92 3.18 -3.39
C VAL A 89 -3.39 2.07 -4.33
N LEU A 90 -3.28 0.83 -3.88
CA LEU A 90 -3.83 -0.35 -4.55
C LEU A 90 -4.84 -1.03 -3.63
N THR A 91 -5.78 -1.77 -4.22
CA THR A 91 -6.66 -2.65 -3.47
C THR A 91 -6.51 -4.07 -3.98
N SER A 92 -6.66 -5.05 -3.09
CA SER A 92 -6.57 -6.47 -3.41
C SER A 92 -7.62 -7.25 -2.62
N PRO A 93 -8.24 -8.27 -3.21
CA PRO A 93 -9.15 -9.14 -2.47
C PRO A 93 -8.43 -10.07 -1.50
N LEU A 94 -7.12 -10.18 -1.61
CA LEU A 94 -6.32 -11.09 -0.79
C LEU A 94 -6.19 -10.60 0.65
N SER A 95 -6.01 -11.55 1.57
CA SER A 95 -5.70 -11.21 2.97
C SER A 95 -4.28 -10.61 3.06
N ALA A 96 -3.99 -9.95 4.16
CA ALA A 96 -2.64 -9.41 4.39
C ALA A 96 -1.58 -10.52 4.32
N TYR A 97 -1.88 -11.70 4.86
CA TYR A 97 -0.97 -12.84 4.79
C TYR A 97 -0.68 -13.26 3.34
N GLU A 98 -1.73 -13.41 2.53
CA GLU A 98 -1.57 -13.80 1.12
C GLU A 98 -0.80 -12.75 0.33
N ILE A 99 -1.05 -11.46 0.59
CA ILE A 99 -0.32 -10.36 -0.04
C ILE A 99 1.16 -10.50 0.28
N CYS A 100 1.51 -10.67 1.56
CA CYS A 100 2.90 -10.79 1.99
C CYS A 100 3.60 -11.98 1.35
N THR A 101 2.94 -13.15 1.32
CA THR A 101 3.55 -14.36 0.74
C THR A 101 3.78 -14.21 -0.75
N ARG A 102 2.85 -13.60 -1.48
CA ARG A 102 3.01 -13.39 -2.93
C ARG A 102 4.09 -12.38 -3.24
N VAL A 103 4.16 -11.28 -2.49
CA VAL A 103 5.22 -10.29 -2.65
C VAL A 103 6.59 -10.92 -2.37
N ASP A 104 6.70 -11.66 -1.28
CA ASP A 104 7.93 -12.34 -0.90
C ASP A 104 8.42 -13.31 -1.98
N ARG A 105 7.51 -14.13 -2.49
CA ARG A 105 7.83 -15.06 -3.58
C ARG A 105 8.25 -14.33 -4.85
N ALA A 106 7.54 -13.28 -5.21
CA ALA A 106 7.86 -12.50 -6.40
C ALA A 106 9.24 -11.86 -6.29
N GLU A 107 9.60 -11.32 -5.12
CA GLU A 107 10.94 -10.78 -4.87
C GLU A 107 12.03 -11.83 -4.99
N LYS A 108 11.73 -13.07 -4.60
CA LYS A 108 12.68 -14.19 -4.67
C LYS A 108 12.70 -14.88 -6.03
N GLY A 109 11.79 -14.53 -6.92
CA GLY A 109 11.68 -15.16 -8.24
C GLY A 109 11.09 -16.56 -8.23
N ILE A 110 10.25 -16.88 -7.27
CA ILE A 110 9.64 -18.21 -7.15
C ILE A 110 8.12 -18.19 -7.23
#